data_23509c2da910532b4a2a846bce8107a5
#
_entry.id   23509c2da910532b4a2a846bce8107a5
#
_cell.length_a   1.000
_cell.length_b   1.000
_cell.length_c   1.000
_cell.angle_alpha   90.00
_cell.angle_beta   90.00
_cell.angle_gamma   90.00
#
_symmetry.space_group_name_H-M   'P 1'
#
loop_
_entity.id
_entity.type
_entity.pdbx_description
1 polymer ?
#
loop_
_entity_poly.entity_id
_entity_poly.type
_entity_poly.pdbx_seq_one_letter_code
_entity_poly.pdbx_strand_id
1 'polypeptide(L)'
;IPSLPGRSIVETMLGQATVALAGLGIDASGLVAVDDRIAPGVASSDVASGALLDTDGFAGFRAFLDLAGKIRLDGAAVKWQFVGPVTLGVALERAGLDRRTAFDLACAIVRSSLIELSGEVTAVLPNSPQMVVLDEPWLGELMTPGFPIPPDEAVDRMSNAMAALPATTLTGIHCCAPCDVATLLASGPGVISVPVSPELVDWAGYLTRFIDDGGIVAWGVVPTDGPIRSQPDQPWRELSDLWCGLVQRGCDPVQLRRRSLVSPQCGLASHSVSVAVRTFCSPPPSSRSSPPNVAMRSWPAGSLSRWSRWAWP
;
A
#
# COMPACT_ATOMS: atom_id res chain seq x y z
N ILE A 1 -1.51 -0.35 -10.74
CA ILE A 1 -1.21 0.84 -11.58
C ILE A 1 0.13 1.37 -11.13
N PRO A 2 1.08 1.66 -12.04
CA PRO A 2 2.42 2.11 -11.69
C PRO A 2 2.48 3.60 -11.36
N SER A 3 3.40 3.96 -10.46
CA SER A 3 4.05 5.26 -10.39
C SER A 3 5.48 5.11 -10.93
N LEU A 4 6.04 6.17 -11.49
CA LEU A 4 7.35 6.16 -12.15
C LEU A 4 8.35 7.14 -11.50
N PRO A 5 8.71 6.96 -10.22
CA PRO A 5 9.58 7.90 -9.50
C PRO A 5 10.98 8.03 -10.13
N GLY A 6 11.44 7.02 -10.87
CA GLY A 6 12.66 7.11 -11.67
C GLY A 6 12.56 8.05 -12.88
N ARG A 7 11.35 8.40 -13.34
CA ARG A 7 11.11 9.39 -14.40
C ARG A 7 11.07 10.81 -13.83
N SER A 8 10.35 11.00 -12.75
CA SER A 8 10.13 12.31 -12.14
C SER A 8 9.94 12.20 -10.64
N ILE A 9 10.55 13.08 -9.87
CA ILE A 9 10.43 13.11 -8.41
C ILE A 9 8.98 13.39 -7.94
N VAL A 10 8.18 14.05 -8.75
CA VAL A 10 6.75 14.28 -8.44
C VAL A 10 5.89 13.02 -8.62
N GLU A 11 6.42 11.94 -9.19
CA GLU A 11 5.80 10.61 -9.19
C GLU A 11 6.20 9.75 -7.98
N THR A 12 6.96 10.28 -7.04
CA THR A 12 7.16 9.63 -5.74
C THR A 12 5.87 9.64 -4.92
N MET A 13 5.78 8.80 -3.91
CA MET A 13 4.63 8.70 -3.01
C MET A 13 4.20 10.07 -2.46
N LEU A 14 5.13 10.85 -1.90
CA LEU A 14 4.85 12.21 -1.40
C LEU A 14 4.66 13.21 -2.54
N GLY A 15 5.45 13.08 -3.62
CA GLY A 15 5.35 13.97 -4.78
C GLY A 15 3.96 13.96 -5.41
N GLN A 16 3.33 12.81 -5.54
CA GLN A 16 1.96 12.69 -6.06
C GLN A 16 0.94 13.44 -5.20
N ALA A 17 1.13 13.50 -3.89
CA ALA A 17 0.24 14.24 -3.02
C ALA A 17 0.42 15.76 -3.12
N THR A 18 1.63 16.23 -3.43
CA THR A 18 1.90 17.69 -3.49
C THR A 18 1.27 18.37 -4.69
N VAL A 19 0.95 17.65 -5.77
CA VAL A 19 0.29 18.24 -6.95
C VAL A 19 -1.18 18.56 -6.72
N ALA A 20 -1.79 18.04 -5.65
CA ALA A 20 -3.18 18.28 -5.30
C ALA A 20 -3.44 19.69 -4.73
N LEU A 21 -2.40 20.42 -4.35
CA LEU A 21 -2.56 21.75 -3.76
C LEU A 21 -1.46 22.70 -4.25
N ALA A 22 -1.87 23.85 -4.78
CA ALA A 22 -0.93 24.90 -5.17
C ALA A 22 -0.15 25.42 -3.95
N GLY A 23 1.18 25.53 -4.09
CA GLY A 23 2.08 25.92 -3.01
C GLY A 23 2.69 24.74 -2.24
N LEU A 24 2.26 23.51 -2.50
CA LEU A 24 3.02 22.32 -2.12
C LEU A 24 3.97 21.91 -3.24
N GLY A 25 5.12 21.38 -2.87
CA GLY A 25 6.11 20.85 -3.80
C GLY A 25 6.90 19.72 -3.15
N ILE A 26 7.81 19.15 -3.94
CA ILE A 26 8.78 18.18 -3.50
C ILE A 26 10.17 18.71 -3.83
N ASP A 27 11.08 18.72 -2.87
CA ASP A 27 12.45 19.18 -3.08
C ASP A 27 13.33 18.10 -3.73
N ALA A 28 14.57 18.44 -4.08
CA ALA A 28 15.50 17.52 -4.71
C ALA A 28 15.89 16.31 -3.84
N SER A 29 15.64 16.36 -2.53
CA SER A 29 15.86 15.25 -1.59
C SER A 29 14.63 14.35 -1.42
N GLY A 30 13.51 14.71 -2.05
CA GLY A 30 12.25 13.96 -1.94
C GLY A 30 11.40 14.32 -0.73
N LEU A 31 11.70 15.42 -0.07
CA LEU A 31 10.92 15.93 1.04
C LEU A 31 9.87 16.93 0.57
N VAL A 32 8.74 16.96 1.28
CA VAL A 32 7.69 17.95 1.02
C VAL A 32 8.23 19.33 1.33
N ALA A 33 7.99 20.26 0.42
CA ALA A 33 8.26 21.69 0.57
C ALA A 33 6.95 22.47 0.57
N VAL A 34 6.86 23.45 1.45
CA VAL A 34 5.71 24.35 1.58
C VAL A 34 6.15 25.75 1.18
N ASP A 35 5.45 26.34 0.23
CA ASP A 35 5.69 27.74 -0.20
C ASP A 35 5.06 28.69 0.82
N ASP A 36 5.69 29.85 1.06
CA ASP A 36 5.16 30.93 1.92
C ASP A 36 3.76 31.40 1.51
N ARG A 37 3.32 31.06 0.31
CA ARG A 37 1.95 31.30 -0.18
C ARG A 37 0.89 30.39 0.46
N ILE A 38 1.28 29.28 1.08
CA ILE A 38 0.39 28.50 1.95
C ILE A 38 0.30 29.25 3.27
N ALA A 39 -0.58 30.26 3.29
CA ALA A 39 -0.77 31.11 4.45
C ALA A 39 -1.33 30.32 5.65
N PRO A 40 -1.13 30.81 6.89
CA PRO A 40 -1.89 30.32 8.03
C PRO A 40 -3.39 30.42 7.72
N GLY A 41 -4.06 29.26 7.52
CA GLY A 41 -5.50 29.21 7.21
C GLY A 41 -5.86 28.52 5.90
N VAL A 42 -4.93 27.80 5.23
CA VAL A 42 -5.26 26.90 4.13
C VAL A 42 -6.35 25.94 4.61
N ALA A 43 -7.52 26.05 4.00
CA ALA A 43 -8.66 25.20 4.33
C ALA A 43 -8.64 23.95 3.45
N SER A 44 -9.27 22.87 3.94
CA SER A 44 -9.51 21.64 3.16
C SER A 44 -10.25 21.90 1.83
N SER A 45 -10.93 23.05 1.71
CA SER A 45 -11.59 23.52 0.48
C SER A 45 -10.65 23.95 -0.64
N ASP A 46 -9.38 24.19 -0.33
CA ASP A 46 -8.40 24.69 -1.30
C ASP A 46 -7.71 23.54 -2.08
N VAL A 47 -8.00 22.30 -1.69
CA VAL A 47 -7.51 21.12 -2.39
C VAL A 47 -8.17 21.03 -3.78
N ALA A 48 -7.36 21.03 -4.82
CA ALA A 48 -7.83 20.91 -6.18
C ALA A 48 -8.54 19.58 -6.41
N SER A 49 -9.62 19.61 -7.17
CA SER A 49 -10.32 18.40 -7.61
C SER A 49 -10.45 18.43 -9.15
N GLY A 50 -10.28 17.27 -9.79
CA GLY A 50 -10.60 17.08 -11.20
C GLY A 50 -9.46 17.33 -12.20
N ALA A 51 -8.17 17.35 -11.76
CA ALA A 51 -7.04 17.58 -12.67
C ALA A 51 -5.76 16.80 -12.30
N LEU A 52 -5.81 15.84 -11.38
CA LEU A 52 -4.62 15.12 -10.92
C LEU A 52 -3.94 14.36 -12.07
N LEU A 53 -4.71 13.69 -12.90
CA LEU A 53 -4.17 12.92 -14.02
C LEU A 53 -3.48 13.79 -15.07
N ASP A 54 -3.84 15.08 -15.18
CA ASP A 54 -3.20 16.00 -16.12
C ASP A 54 -1.82 16.47 -15.65
N THR A 55 -1.51 16.24 -14.38
CA THR A 55 -0.22 16.63 -13.80
C THR A 55 0.90 15.64 -14.13
N ASP A 56 2.15 16.11 -13.98
CA ASP A 56 3.33 15.27 -14.17
C ASP A 56 3.48 14.18 -13.08
N GLY A 57 2.81 14.34 -11.93
CA GLY A 57 2.80 13.37 -10.84
C GLY A 57 2.07 12.05 -11.16
N PHE A 58 1.26 12.02 -12.22
CA PHE A 58 0.44 10.86 -12.58
C PHE A 58 0.67 10.35 -14.00
N ALA A 59 1.84 10.63 -14.61
CA ALA A 59 2.13 10.18 -15.97
C ALA A 59 2.09 8.65 -16.11
N GLY A 60 2.63 7.92 -15.14
CA GLY A 60 2.57 6.45 -15.11
C GLY A 60 1.15 5.91 -14.97
N PHE A 61 0.36 6.54 -14.09
CA PHE A 61 -1.05 6.20 -13.89
C PHE A 61 -1.88 6.41 -15.16
N ARG A 62 -1.73 7.57 -15.79
CA ARG A 62 -2.39 7.93 -17.06
C ARG A 62 -2.00 6.96 -18.17
N ALA A 63 -0.70 6.67 -18.36
CA ALA A 63 -0.23 5.74 -19.36
C ALA A 63 -0.81 4.32 -19.17
N PHE A 64 -0.99 3.88 -17.92
CA PHE A 64 -1.66 2.62 -17.62
C PHE A 64 -3.13 2.65 -18.06
N LEU A 65 -3.89 3.68 -17.73
CA LEU A 65 -5.30 3.79 -18.11
C LEU A 65 -5.47 3.82 -19.64
N ASP A 66 -4.61 4.57 -20.33
CA ASP A 66 -4.61 4.62 -21.79
C ASP A 66 -4.36 3.24 -22.43
N LEU A 67 -3.40 2.49 -21.87
CA LEU A 67 -3.12 1.13 -22.33
C LEU A 67 -4.26 0.18 -21.98
N ALA A 68 -4.76 0.22 -20.76
CA ALA A 68 -5.81 -0.67 -20.28
C ALA A 68 -7.10 -0.56 -21.11
N GLY A 69 -7.47 0.66 -21.49
CA GLY A 69 -8.59 0.90 -22.39
C GLY A 69 -8.38 0.29 -23.78
N LYS A 70 -7.16 0.39 -24.32
CA LYS A 70 -6.80 -0.17 -25.65
C LYS A 70 -6.80 -1.70 -25.69
N ILE A 71 -6.29 -2.35 -24.65
CA ILE A 71 -6.19 -3.83 -24.59
C ILE A 71 -7.41 -4.49 -23.96
N ARG A 72 -8.48 -3.72 -23.68
CA ARG A 72 -9.74 -4.20 -23.09
C ARG A 72 -9.51 -4.96 -21.79
N LEU A 73 -8.78 -4.37 -20.85
CA LEU A 73 -8.48 -4.96 -19.53
C LEU A 73 -9.69 -4.96 -18.59
N ASP A 74 -10.83 -4.40 -19.01
CA ASP A 74 -12.03 -4.28 -18.19
C ASP A 74 -12.50 -5.65 -17.66
N GLY A 75 -12.89 -5.68 -16.38
CA GLY A 75 -13.23 -6.89 -15.65
C GLY A 75 -12.06 -7.56 -14.92
N ALA A 76 -10.80 -7.22 -15.24
CA ALA A 76 -9.66 -7.59 -14.43
C ALA A 76 -9.57 -6.70 -13.18
N ALA A 77 -9.21 -7.29 -12.03
CA ALA A 77 -9.00 -6.50 -10.83
C ALA A 77 -7.80 -5.54 -10.99
N VAL A 78 -7.88 -4.35 -10.43
CA VAL A 78 -6.85 -3.31 -10.55
C VAL A 78 -6.38 -2.89 -9.15
N LYS A 79 -5.06 -2.97 -8.90
CA LYS A 79 -4.44 -2.46 -7.66
C LYS A 79 -3.74 -1.15 -7.95
N TRP A 80 -3.97 -0.16 -7.11
CA TRP A 80 -3.20 1.07 -7.06
C TRP A 80 -3.00 1.52 -5.60
N GLN A 81 -2.15 2.50 -5.40
CA GLN A 81 -1.79 2.97 -4.08
C GLN A 81 -1.60 4.48 -4.07
N PHE A 82 -1.77 5.05 -2.91
CA PHE A 82 -1.53 6.47 -2.64
C PHE A 82 -0.98 6.63 -1.23
N VAL A 83 -0.29 7.74 -0.96
CA VAL A 83 0.16 8.04 0.41
C VAL A 83 -1.02 8.12 1.36
N GLY A 84 -0.85 7.61 2.57
CA GLY A 84 -1.87 7.72 3.60
C GLY A 84 -1.79 9.03 4.39
N PRO A 85 -2.87 9.36 5.12
CA PRO A 85 -3.01 10.65 5.80
C PRO A 85 -2.04 10.84 6.97
N VAL A 86 -1.60 9.77 7.62
CA VAL A 86 -0.64 9.86 8.73
C VAL A 86 0.73 10.24 8.18
N THR A 87 1.20 9.53 7.17
CA THR A 87 2.49 9.79 6.52
C THR A 87 2.55 11.18 5.90
N LEU A 88 1.51 11.58 5.19
CA LEU A 88 1.45 12.91 4.59
C LEU A 88 1.40 14.00 5.66
N GLY A 89 0.64 13.80 6.75
CA GLY A 89 0.55 14.73 7.86
C GLY A 89 1.90 14.98 8.54
N VAL A 90 2.65 13.91 8.80
CA VAL A 90 4.04 14.02 9.32
C VAL A 90 4.94 14.76 8.35
N ALA A 91 4.82 14.49 7.05
CA ALA A 91 5.64 15.18 6.04
C ALA A 91 5.32 16.68 5.95
N LEU A 92 4.06 17.07 6.03
CA LEU A 92 3.61 18.46 6.03
C LEU A 92 4.02 19.21 7.31
N GLU A 93 3.90 18.57 8.50
CA GLU A 93 4.38 19.16 9.76
C GLU A 93 5.89 19.40 9.72
N ARG A 94 6.66 18.43 9.21
CA ARG A 94 8.12 18.59 9.03
C ARG A 94 8.49 19.66 8.01
N ALA A 95 7.62 19.93 7.04
CA ALA A 95 7.78 21.02 6.08
C ALA A 95 7.41 22.41 6.67
N GLY A 96 6.97 22.47 7.94
CA GLY A 96 6.79 23.72 8.69
C GLY A 96 5.32 24.11 8.94
N LEU A 97 4.34 23.32 8.53
CA LEU A 97 2.96 23.57 8.91
C LEU A 97 2.74 23.23 10.39
N ASP A 98 1.85 23.98 11.07
CA ASP A 98 1.41 23.56 12.39
C ASP A 98 0.71 22.18 12.32
N ARG A 99 0.84 21.43 13.40
CA ARG A 99 0.37 20.03 13.47
C ARG A 99 -1.07 19.86 13.01
N ARG A 100 -1.99 20.64 13.54
CA ARG A 100 -3.40 20.53 13.23
C ARG A 100 -3.66 20.76 11.74
N THR A 101 -3.14 21.86 11.20
CA THR A 101 -3.25 22.19 9.78
C THR A 101 -2.63 21.10 8.91
N ALA A 102 -1.44 20.59 9.27
CA ALA A 102 -0.74 19.54 8.53
C ALA A 102 -1.59 18.27 8.39
N PHE A 103 -2.13 17.78 9.49
CA PHE A 103 -2.92 16.53 9.48
C PHE A 103 -4.32 16.70 8.90
N ASP A 104 -4.98 17.83 9.12
CA ASP A 104 -6.28 18.11 8.51
C ASP A 104 -6.17 18.28 6.99
N LEU A 105 -5.12 18.97 6.53
CA LEU A 105 -4.81 19.11 5.10
C LEU A 105 -4.44 17.77 4.46
N ALA A 106 -3.62 16.96 5.14
CA ALA A 106 -3.28 15.60 4.68
C ALA A 106 -4.53 14.75 4.45
N CYS A 107 -5.48 14.75 5.40
CA CYS A 107 -6.73 14.04 5.24
C CYS A 107 -7.54 14.55 4.04
N ALA A 108 -7.61 15.86 3.83
CA ALA A 108 -8.35 16.45 2.73
C ALA A 108 -7.71 16.08 1.37
N ILE A 109 -6.38 16.20 1.24
CA ILE A 109 -5.64 15.83 0.03
C ILE A 109 -5.85 14.35 -0.27
N VAL A 110 -5.63 13.46 0.70
CA VAL A 110 -5.76 12.02 0.49
C VAL A 110 -7.18 11.66 0.06
N ARG A 111 -8.20 12.14 0.76
CA ARG A 111 -9.61 11.85 0.43
C ARG A 111 -10.00 12.34 -0.96
N SER A 112 -9.66 13.58 -1.31
CA SER A 112 -9.94 14.14 -2.63
C SER A 112 -9.26 13.34 -3.74
N SER A 113 -7.97 13.03 -3.56
CA SER A 113 -7.20 12.24 -4.53
C SER A 113 -7.74 10.82 -4.69
N LEU A 114 -8.14 10.16 -3.60
CA LEU A 114 -8.71 8.81 -3.66
C LEU A 114 -10.03 8.79 -4.44
N ILE A 115 -10.91 9.77 -4.21
CA ILE A 115 -12.18 9.88 -4.93
C ILE A 115 -11.93 10.09 -6.42
N GLU A 116 -11.07 11.04 -6.77
CA GLU A 116 -10.76 11.36 -8.16
C GLU A 116 -10.14 10.18 -8.90
N LEU A 117 -9.04 9.62 -8.37
CA LEU A 117 -8.33 8.51 -9.01
C LEU A 117 -9.21 7.25 -9.14
N SER A 118 -10.04 6.95 -8.12
CA SER A 118 -11.00 5.85 -8.19
C SER A 118 -12.05 6.07 -9.27
N GLY A 119 -12.51 7.31 -9.43
CA GLY A 119 -13.42 7.72 -10.49
C GLY A 119 -12.82 7.53 -11.88
N GLU A 120 -11.58 7.96 -12.08
CA GLU A 120 -10.85 7.82 -13.35
C GLU A 120 -10.63 6.34 -13.72
N VAL A 121 -10.27 5.49 -12.75
CA VAL A 121 -10.19 4.03 -12.98
C VAL A 121 -11.55 3.48 -13.39
N THR A 122 -12.63 3.88 -12.71
CA THR A 122 -13.98 3.41 -13.01
C THR A 122 -14.46 3.88 -14.39
N ALA A 123 -14.10 5.09 -14.80
CA ALA A 123 -14.46 5.62 -16.12
C ALA A 123 -13.86 4.79 -17.27
N VAL A 124 -12.61 4.31 -17.12
CA VAL A 124 -11.91 3.50 -18.13
C VAL A 124 -12.23 2.01 -17.99
N LEU A 125 -12.39 1.51 -16.76
CA LEU A 125 -12.52 0.09 -16.42
C LEU A 125 -13.74 -0.13 -15.49
N PRO A 126 -14.98 0.08 -15.98
CA PRO A 126 -16.18 0.12 -15.15
C PRO A 126 -16.53 -1.21 -14.46
N ASN A 127 -16.09 -2.34 -15.00
CA ASN A 127 -16.33 -3.66 -14.43
C ASN A 127 -15.14 -4.22 -13.62
N SER A 128 -14.07 -3.45 -13.50
CA SER A 128 -12.84 -3.87 -12.80
C SER A 128 -12.94 -3.60 -11.30
N PRO A 129 -12.86 -4.64 -10.44
CA PRO A 129 -12.76 -4.41 -9.00
C PRO A 129 -11.45 -3.66 -8.68
N GLN A 130 -11.54 -2.68 -7.79
CA GLN A 130 -10.38 -1.91 -7.34
C GLN A 130 -9.89 -2.40 -5.97
N MET A 131 -8.56 -2.52 -5.84
CA MET A 131 -7.86 -2.61 -4.56
C MET A 131 -7.04 -1.33 -4.39
N VAL A 132 -7.33 -0.57 -3.36
CA VAL A 132 -6.65 0.69 -3.06
C VAL A 132 -5.89 0.57 -1.77
N VAL A 133 -4.59 0.81 -1.80
CA VAL A 133 -3.71 0.67 -0.65
C VAL A 133 -3.16 2.04 -0.26
N LEU A 134 -3.32 2.40 1.01
CA LEU A 134 -2.68 3.57 1.60
C LEU A 134 -1.26 3.21 2.04
N ASP A 135 -0.28 3.96 1.57
CA ASP A 135 1.12 3.80 1.96
C ASP A 135 1.39 4.63 3.21
N GLU A 136 1.67 3.94 4.32
CA GLU A 136 1.85 4.53 5.66
C GLU A 136 3.17 4.09 6.32
N PRO A 137 4.34 4.37 5.73
CA PRO A 137 5.62 4.00 6.33
C PRO A 137 5.86 4.59 7.72
N TRP A 138 5.30 5.77 8.03
CA TRP A 138 5.45 6.41 9.33
C TRP A 138 4.68 5.72 10.47
N LEU A 139 3.81 4.76 10.19
CA LEU A 139 3.22 3.93 11.24
C LEU A 139 4.26 3.09 11.99
N GLY A 140 5.42 2.85 11.41
CA GLY A 140 6.53 2.21 12.11
C GLY A 140 7.04 3.00 13.31
N GLU A 141 6.83 4.32 13.33
CA GLU A 141 7.24 5.21 14.42
C GLU A 141 6.07 5.64 15.32
N LEU A 142 4.83 5.24 15.01
CA LEU A 142 3.63 5.73 15.70
C LEU A 142 3.69 5.54 17.23
N MET A 143 4.27 4.43 17.69
CA MET A 143 4.37 4.12 19.12
C MET A 143 5.60 4.73 19.78
N THR A 144 6.42 5.49 19.06
CA THR A 144 7.60 6.13 19.63
C THR A 144 7.25 7.42 20.37
N PRO A 145 7.93 7.71 21.52
CA PRO A 145 7.71 8.97 22.22
C PRO A 145 7.98 10.17 21.32
N GLY A 146 7.04 11.12 21.30
CA GLY A 146 7.16 12.33 20.49
C GLY A 146 6.59 12.23 19.08
N PHE A 147 5.96 11.11 18.71
CA PHE A 147 5.19 11.05 17.47
C PHE A 147 4.07 12.11 17.49
N PRO A 148 3.80 12.81 16.36
CA PRO A 148 2.95 14.00 16.35
C PRO A 148 1.50 13.79 16.82
N ILE A 149 0.93 12.61 16.56
CA ILE A 149 -0.45 12.28 16.91
C ILE A 149 -0.54 10.97 17.69
N PRO A 150 -1.54 10.80 18.55
CA PRO A 150 -1.75 9.55 19.27
C PRO A 150 -2.30 8.44 18.35
N PRO A 151 -2.18 7.15 18.73
CA PRO A 151 -2.61 6.02 17.90
C PRO A 151 -4.10 6.03 17.53
N ASP A 152 -4.98 6.45 18.41
CA ASP A 152 -6.43 6.57 18.16
C ASP A 152 -6.73 7.61 17.07
N GLU A 153 -6.06 8.76 17.08
CA GLU A 153 -6.17 9.75 16.02
C GLU A 153 -5.64 9.20 14.67
N ALA A 154 -4.54 8.45 14.67
CA ALA A 154 -4.04 7.81 13.45
C ALA A 154 -5.06 6.81 12.89
N VAL A 155 -5.70 6.00 13.74
CA VAL A 155 -6.78 5.07 13.37
C VAL A 155 -7.94 5.82 12.71
N ASP A 156 -8.43 6.89 13.35
CA ASP A 156 -9.55 7.68 12.83
C ASP A 156 -9.24 8.29 11.47
N ARG A 157 -8.03 8.83 11.28
CA ARG A 157 -7.60 9.45 10.03
C ARG A 157 -7.49 8.44 8.89
N MET A 158 -6.91 7.27 9.13
CA MET A 158 -6.81 6.19 8.14
C MET A 158 -8.20 5.64 7.77
N SER A 159 -9.04 5.36 8.77
CA SER A 159 -10.41 4.89 8.57
C SER A 159 -11.23 5.89 7.75
N ASN A 160 -11.14 7.18 8.11
CA ASN A 160 -11.82 8.26 7.39
C ASN A 160 -11.36 8.38 5.94
N ALA A 161 -10.06 8.21 5.64
CA ALA A 161 -9.55 8.23 4.29
C ALA A 161 -10.09 7.04 3.47
N MET A 162 -10.06 5.84 4.01
CA MET A 162 -10.60 4.64 3.34
C MET A 162 -12.10 4.74 3.09
N ALA A 163 -12.85 5.34 4.01
CA ALA A 163 -14.30 5.56 3.89
C ALA A 163 -14.69 6.54 2.76
N ALA A 164 -13.73 7.25 2.15
CA ALA A 164 -13.99 8.08 0.98
C ALA A 164 -14.22 7.27 -0.30
N LEU A 165 -13.79 6.00 -0.31
CA LEU A 165 -13.92 5.11 -1.46
C LEU A 165 -15.28 4.37 -1.45
N PRO A 166 -15.77 3.96 -2.63
CA PRO A 166 -16.96 3.13 -2.71
C PRO A 166 -16.85 1.84 -1.88
N ALA A 167 -17.94 1.39 -1.26
CA ALA A 167 -17.97 0.16 -0.45
C ALA A 167 -17.58 -1.12 -1.23
N THR A 168 -17.58 -1.08 -2.55
CA THR A 168 -17.12 -2.15 -3.43
C THR A 168 -15.61 -2.17 -3.62
N THR A 169 -14.90 -1.14 -3.19
CA THR A 169 -13.45 -1.04 -3.25
C THR A 169 -12.83 -1.82 -2.10
N LEU A 170 -11.87 -2.68 -2.39
CA LEU A 170 -11.07 -3.33 -1.37
C LEU A 170 -9.98 -2.37 -0.90
N THR A 171 -10.12 -1.85 0.31
CA THR A 171 -9.15 -0.90 0.88
C THR A 171 -8.08 -1.62 1.68
N GLY A 172 -6.87 -1.09 1.68
CA GLY A 172 -5.75 -1.65 2.42
C GLY A 172 -4.78 -0.60 2.96
N ILE A 173 -3.89 -1.04 3.85
CA ILE A 173 -2.81 -0.24 4.38
C ILE A 173 -1.49 -0.99 4.20
N HIS A 174 -0.48 -0.28 3.70
CA HIS A 174 0.89 -0.76 3.59
C HIS A 174 1.79 -0.02 4.57
N CYS A 175 2.48 -0.77 5.43
CA CYS A 175 3.59 -0.28 6.22
C CYS A 175 4.83 -1.13 5.95
N CYS A 176 5.89 -0.52 5.42
CA CYS A 176 7.13 -1.25 5.10
C CYS A 176 8.11 -1.37 6.28
N ALA A 177 7.73 -0.89 7.46
CA ALA A 177 8.47 -1.01 8.70
C ALA A 177 7.72 -1.90 9.70
N PRO A 178 8.39 -2.45 10.73
CA PRO A 178 7.71 -3.03 11.88
C PRO A 178 6.75 -2.01 12.49
N CYS A 179 5.49 -2.40 12.69
CA CYS A 179 4.46 -1.50 13.22
C CYS A 179 3.54 -2.21 14.21
N ASP A 180 2.80 -1.43 14.98
CA ASP A 180 1.75 -1.95 15.85
C ASP A 180 0.58 -2.49 15.00
N VAL A 181 0.47 -3.81 14.92
CA VAL A 181 -0.55 -4.49 14.10
C VAL A 181 -1.95 -4.23 14.61
N ALA A 182 -2.13 -4.07 15.93
CA ALA A 182 -3.45 -3.80 16.49
C ALA A 182 -4.00 -2.45 16.02
N THR A 183 -3.19 -1.41 16.07
CA THR A 183 -3.55 -0.07 15.56
C THR A 183 -3.82 -0.10 14.06
N LEU A 184 -2.99 -0.80 13.29
CA LEU A 184 -3.18 -0.93 11.85
C LEU A 184 -4.52 -1.59 11.53
N LEU A 185 -4.85 -2.69 12.20
CA LEU A 185 -6.11 -3.41 12.01
C LEU A 185 -7.34 -2.65 12.55
N ALA A 186 -7.18 -1.86 13.62
CA ALA A 186 -8.27 -1.06 14.20
C ALA A 186 -8.83 -0.02 13.22
N SER A 187 -8.04 0.43 12.23
CA SER A 187 -8.53 1.35 11.20
C SER A 187 -9.47 0.70 10.17
N GLY A 188 -9.67 -0.62 10.22
CA GLY A 188 -10.67 -1.34 9.42
C GLY A 188 -10.27 -1.65 7.97
N PRO A 189 -8.99 -1.90 7.63
CA PRO A 189 -8.61 -2.28 6.26
C PRO A 189 -9.11 -3.68 5.93
N GLY A 190 -9.43 -3.94 4.66
CA GLY A 190 -9.65 -5.29 4.15
C GLY A 190 -8.35 -6.00 3.76
N VAL A 191 -7.26 -5.24 3.56
CA VAL A 191 -5.92 -5.75 3.24
C VAL A 191 -4.88 -5.05 4.11
N ILE A 192 -3.97 -5.81 4.69
CA ILE A 192 -2.73 -5.27 5.26
C ILE A 192 -1.53 -5.74 4.46
N SER A 193 -0.55 -4.87 4.27
CA SER A 193 0.72 -5.20 3.61
C SER A 193 1.88 -4.85 4.54
N VAL A 194 2.57 -5.86 5.02
CA VAL A 194 3.63 -5.74 6.04
C VAL A 194 4.84 -6.60 5.68
N PRO A 195 6.06 -6.20 6.07
CA PRO A 195 7.25 -7.02 5.87
C PRO A 195 7.15 -8.34 6.64
N VAL A 196 7.73 -9.40 6.09
CA VAL A 196 7.90 -10.66 6.83
C VAL A 196 8.90 -10.43 7.94
N SER A 197 8.47 -10.66 9.18
CA SER A 197 9.27 -10.46 10.39
C SER A 197 8.85 -11.48 11.45
N PRO A 198 9.80 -12.07 12.19
CA PRO A 198 9.49 -13.02 13.27
C PRO A 198 8.57 -12.45 14.35
N GLU A 199 8.64 -11.14 14.60
CA GLU A 199 7.85 -10.44 15.62
C GLU A 199 6.34 -10.49 15.30
N LEU A 200 5.94 -10.70 14.04
CA LEU A 200 4.54 -10.85 13.67
C LEU A 200 3.85 -12.05 14.34
N VAL A 201 4.63 -13.03 14.83
CA VAL A 201 4.10 -14.16 15.61
C VAL A 201 3.48 -13.68 16.93
N ASP A 202 3.94 -12.58 17.49
CA ASP A 202 3.38 -12.02 18.73
C ASP A 202 1.98 -11.42 18.52
N TRP A 203 1.66 -11.09 17.27
CA TRP A 203 0.35 -10.59 16.84
C TRP A 203 -0.59 -11.68 16.32
N ALA A 204 -0.26 -12.97 16.54
CA ALA A 204 -0.99 -14.11 15.99
C ALA A 204 -2.51 -14.05 16.27
N GLY A 205 -2.94 -13.64 17.47
CA GLY A 205 -4.35 -13.52 17.80
C GLY A 205 -5.10 -12.48 16.95
N TYR A 206 -4.48 -11.33 16.72
CA TYR A 206 -5.04 -10.27 15.87
C TYR A 206 -5.08 -10.69 14.40
N LEU A 207 -3.99 -11.28 13.90
CA LEU A 207 -3.88 -11.76 12.52
C LEU A 207 -4.86 -12.90 12.24
N THR A 208 -5.02 -13.86 13.18
CA THR A 208 -5.97 -14.95 13.06
C THR A 208 -7.39 -14.42 12.94
N ARG A 209 -7.80 -13.53 13.85
CA ARG A 209 -9.13 -12.92 13.78
C ARG A 209 -9.36 -12.16 12.47
N PHE A 210 -8.39 -11.34 12.06
CA PHE A 210 -8.46 -10.59 10.81
C PHE A 210 -8.64 -11.51 9.59
N ILE A 211 -7.89 -12.62 9.52
CA ILE A 211 -7.94 -13.62 8.46
C ILE A 211 -9.30 -14.36 8.48
N ASP A 212 -9.79 -14.74 9.65
CA ASP A 212 -11.07 -15.43 9.83
C ASP A 212 -12.25 -14.53 9.44
N ASP A 213 -12.18 -13.23 9.73
CA ASP A 213 -13.17 -12.22 9.32
C ASP A 213 -13.07 -11.87 7.82
N GLY A 214 -12.16 -12.52 7.08
CA GLY A 214 -12.04 -12.39 5.62
C GLY A 214 -10.95 -11.42 5.15
N GLY A 215 -10.18 -10.85 6.05
CA GLY A 215 -9.05 -9.99 5.74
C GLY A 215 -7.94 -10.69 4.96
N ILE A 216 -7.16 -9.93 4.22
CA ILE A 216 -6.07 -10.42 3.38
C ILE A 216 -4.75 -9.85 3.88
N VAL A 217 -3.73 -10.70 4.01
CA VAL A 217 -2.38 -10.26 4.35
C VAL A 217 -1.49 -10.36 3.12
N ALA A 218 -0.92 -9.24 2.70
CA ALA A 218 0.14 -9.17 1.69
C ALA A 218 1.49 -9.18 2.40
N TRP A 219 2.17 -10.31 2.32
CA TRP A 219 3.46 -10.53 2.95
C TRP A 219 4.56 -9.92 2.09
N GLY A 220 5.29 -8.95 2.62
CA GLY A 220 6.49 -8.36 2.02
C GLY A 220 7.68 -9.31 2.19
N VAL A 221 7.83 -10.24 1.24
CA VAL A 221 8.79 -11.35 1.33
C VAL A 221 10.17 -10.95 0.79
N VAL A 222 10.21 -10.12 -0.26
CA VAL A 222 11.46 -9.73 -0.89
C VAL A 222 11.92 -8.38 -0.35
N PRO A 223 13.04 -8.32 0.42
CA PRO A 223 13.62 -7.06 0.87
C PRO A 223 13.99 -6.16 -0.31
N THR A 224 13.70 -4.87 -0.20
CA THR A 224 13.92 -3.88 -1.28
C THR A 224 14.84 -2.72 -0.87
N ASP A 225 15.38 -2.76 0.33
CA ASP A 225 16.31 -1.77 0.91
C ASP A 225 17.78 -2.02 0.56
N GLY A 226 18.07 -3.06 -0.24
CA GLY A 226 19.41 -3.45 -0.65
C GLY A 226 19.40 -4.27 -1.94
N PRO A 227 20.55 -4.88 -2.30
CA PRO A 227 20.63 -5.73 -3.48
C PRO A 227 19.65 -6.92 -3.39
N ILE A 228 18.72 -7.00 -4.33
CA ILE A 228 17.79 -8.13 -4.40
C ILE A 228 18.58 -9.39 -4.78
N ARG A 229 18.59 -10.37 -3.90
CA ARG A 229 19.31 -11.63 -4.09
C ARG A 229 18.65 -12.46 -5.19
N SER A 230 19.47 -13.13 -5.99
CA SER A 230 19.00 -13.99 -7.09
C SER A 230 18.45 -15.35 -6.61
N GLN A 231 18.61 -15.70 -5.34
CA GLN A 231 18.15 -16.97 -4.77
C GLN A 231 16.91 -16.72 -3.92
N PRO A 232 15.75 -17.26 -4.29
CA PRO A 232 14.49 -17.05 -3.56
C PRO A 232 14.36 -17.88 -2.27
N ASP A 233 15.27 -18.82 -1.99
CA ASP A 233 15.11 -19.81 -0.94
C ASP A 233 15.04 -19.22 0.47
N GLN A 234 15.84 -18.18 0.76
CA GLN A 234 15.85 -17.59 2.10
C GLN A 234 14.56 -16.82 2.43
N PRO A 235 14.08 -15.90 1.59
CA PRO A 235 12.81 -15.22 1.80
C PRO A 235 11.63 -16.18 1.98
N TRP A 236 11.60 -17.27 1.22
CA TRP A 236 10.55 -18.28 1.35
C TRP A 236 10.65 -19.08 2.65
N ARG A 237 11.85 -19.34 3.16
CA ARG A 237 12.02 -19.98 4.50
C ARG A 237 11.51 -19.07 5.59
N GLU A 238 11.88 -17.79 5.57
CA GLU A 238 11.42 -16.79 6.55
C GLU A 238 9.90 -16.70 6.59
N LEU A 239 9.23 -16.65 5.43
CA LEU A 239 7.77 -16.70 5.37
C LEU A 239 7.21 -18.02 5.91
N SER A 240 7.84 -19.15 5.58
CA SER A 240 7.39 -20.46 6.04
C SER A 240 7.53 -20.60 7.55
N ASP A 241 8.62 -20.12 8.11
CA ASP A 241 8.88 -20.14 9.57
C ASP A 241 7.86 -19.25 10.30
N LEU A 242 7.57 -18.05 9.77
CA LEU A 242 6.52 -17.19 10.29
C LEU A 242 5.15 -17.88 10.26
N TRP A 243 4.79 -18.50 9.13
CA TRP A 243 3.50 -19.21 9.00
C TRP A 243 3.40 -20.39 9.95
N CYS A 244 4.48 -21.16 10.14
CA CYS A 244 4.53 -22.23 11.14
C CYS A 244 4.28 -21.67 12.54
N GLY A 245 4.88 -20.53 12.89
CA GLY A 245 4.66 -19.86 14.17
C GLY A 245 3.22 -19.40 14.37
N LEU A 246 2.57 -18.83 13.34
CA LEU A 246 1.17 -18.43 13.37
C LEU A 246 0.24 -19.64 13.54
N VAL A 247 0.49 -20.73 12.82
CA VAL A 247 -0.31 -21.97 12.91
C VAL A 247 -0.16 -22.59 14.30
N GLN A 248 1.04 -22.61 14.88
CA GLN A 248 1.26 -23.09 16.25
C GLN A 248 0.49 -22.28 17.30
N ARG A 249 0.17 -21.01 16.99
CA ARG A 249 -0.62 -20.12 17.85
C ARG A 249 -2.12 -20.09 17.47
N GLY A 250 -2.58 -21.02 16.62
CA GLY A 250 -3.99 -21.28 16.37
C GLY A 250 -4.54 -20.72 15.05
N CYS A 251 -3.70 -20.11 14.18
CA CYS A 251 -4.16 -19.70 12.87
C CYS A 251 -4.45 -20.92 11.99
N ASP A 252 -5.63 -20.96 11.34
CA ASP A 252 -5.97 -22.03 10.40
C ASP A 252 -5.04 -21.96 9.17
N PRO A 253 -4.25 -23.01 8.87
CA PRO A 253 -3.31 -23.00 7.76
C PRO A 253 -4.01 -22.89 6.38
N VAL A 254 -5.27 -23.31 6.27
CA VAL A 254 -6.03 -23.20 5.02
C VAL A 254 -6.47 -21.76 4.80
N GLN A 255 -6.97 -21.09 5.86
CA GLN A 255 -7.35 -19.68 5.80
C GLN A 255 -6.11 -18.81 5.60
N LEU A 256 -5.05 -19.03 6.35
CA LEU A 256 -3.78 -18.34 6.19
C LEU A 256 -3.32 -18.37 4.73
N ARG A 257 -3.30 -19.54 4.11
CA ARG A 257 -2.93 -19.66 2.69
C ARG A 257 -3.91 -18.98 1.73
N ARG A 258 -5.22 -19.09 1.99
CA ARG A 258 -6.26 -18.51 1.11
C ARG A 258 -6.32 -17.00 1.18
N ARG A 259 -5.92 -16.41 2.30
CA ARG A 259 -5.99 -14.98 2.59
C ARG A 259 -4.62 -14.31 2.52
N SER A 260 -3.66 -14.93 1.87
CA SER A 260 -2.30 -14.42 1.71
C SER A 260 -2.01 -14.02 0.28
N LEU A 261 -1.34 -12.87 0.15
CA LEU A 261 -0.64 -12.44 -1.05
C LEU A 261 0.86 -12.38 -0.73
N VAL A 262 1.69 -12.49 -1.73
CA VAL A 262 3.14 -12.32 -1.61
C VAL A 262 3.55 -11.13 -2.45
N SER A 263 4.37 -10.26 -1.89
CA SER A 263 4.83 -9.03 -2.55
C SER A 263 6.29 -8.73 -2.20
N PRO A 264 6.97 -7.86 -2.96
CA PRO A 264 8.13 -7.17 -2.44
C PRO A 264 7.77 -6.40 -1.16
N GLN A 265 8.75 -6.21 -0.28
CA GLN A 265 8.57 -5.50 0.99
C GLN A 265 8.17 -4.04 0.78
N CYS A 266 8.70 -3.41 -0.25
CA CYS A 266 8.40 -2.04 -0.62
C CYS A 266 8.48 -1.86 -2.14
N GLY A 267 8.32 -0.61 -2.63
CA GLY A 267 8.46 -0.26 -4.03
C GLY A 267 9.84 -0.59 -4.62
N LEU A 268 9.90 -0.87 -5.91
CA LEU A 268 11.13 -1.25 -6.64
C LEU A 268 11.76 -0.08 -7.42
N ALA A 269 11.35 1.14 -7.12
CA ALA A 269 11.80 2.33 -7.86
C ALA A 269 13.31 2.60 -7.80
N SER A 270 13.99 2.15 -6.74
CA SER A 270 15.45 2.26 -6.58
C SER A 270 16.22 1.18 -7.35
N HIS A 271 15.52 0.21 -7.94
CA HIS A 271 16.12 -0.91 -8.66
C HIS A 271 16.05 -0.73 -10.18
N SER A 272 16.97 -1.37 -10.92
CA SER A 272 16.89 -1.41 -12.37
C SER A 272 15.66 -2.20 -12.84
N VAL A 273 15.15 -1.87 -14.03
CA VAL A 273 14.02 -2.58 -14.64
C VAL A 273 14.26 -4.10 -14.70
N SER A 274 15.49 -4.53 -15.02
CA SER A 274 15.83 -5.97 -15.07
C SER A 274 15.75 -6.65 -13.70
N VAL A 275 16.08 -5.95 -12.62
CA VAL A 275 15.93 -6.46 -11.25
C VAL A 275 14.44 -6.51 -10.88
N ALA A 276 13.68 -5.47 -11.16
CA ALA A 276 12.25 -5.45 -10.92
C ALA A 276 11.54 -6.61 -11.65
N VAL A 277 11.78 -6.79 -12.94
CA VAL A 277 11.20 -7.90 -13.72
C VAL A 277 11.56 -9.25 -13.12
N ARG A 278 12.83 -9.49 -12.75
CA ARG A 278 13.22 -10.76 -12.10
C ARG A 278 12.49 -10.98 -10.78
N THR A 279 12.34 -9.95 -9.96
CA THR A 279 11.64 -10.04 -8.69
C THR A 279 10.19 -10.51 -8.89
N PHE A 280 9.54 -10.01 -9.92
CA PHE A 280 8.18 -10.37 -10.28
C PHE A 280 8.04 -11.72 -10.98
N CYS A 281 9.02 -12.13 -11.75
CA CYS A 281 8.98 -13.37 -12.53
C CYS A 281 9.66 -14.56 -11.82
N SER A 282 10.21 -14.39 -10.61
CA SER A 282 10.83 -15.51 -9.88
C SER A 282 9.76 -16.50 -9.43
N PRO A 283 9.75 -17.73 -9.96
CA PRO A 283 8.82 -18.76 -9.52
C PRO A 283 9.08 -19.09 -8.03
N PRO A 284 8.07 -19.53 -7.28
CA PRO A 284 8.29 -20.09 -5.96
C PRO A 284 9.28 -21.26 -6.06
N PRO A 285 10.07 -21.55 -5.01
CA PRO A 285 11.04 -22.64 -5.01
C PRO A 285 10.37 -23.95 -5.43
N SER A 286 11.08 -24.74 -6.26
CA SER A 286 10.56 -26.01 -6.71
C SER A 286 10.24 -26.92 -5.51
N SER A 287 9.20 -27.76 -5.63
CA SER A 287 8.65 -28.62 -4.58
C SER A 287 9.64 -29.57 -3.88
N ARG A 288 10.94 -29.52 -4.24
CA ARG A 288 11.98 -30.32 -3.58
C ARG A 288 12.53 -29.69 -2.30
N SER A 289 12.26 -28.39 -2.04
CA SER A 289 12.69 -27.67 -0.83
C SER A 289 11.50 -27.25 0.07
N SER A 290 10.29 -27.68 -0.24
CA SER A 290 9.12 -27.44 0.63
C SER A 290 9.21 -28.32 1.86
N PRO A 291 8.89 -27.81 3.07
CA PRO A 291 8.74 -28.66 4.24
C PRO A 291 7.67 -29.72 3.95
N PRO A 292 7.82 -30.95 4.50
CA PRO A 292 6.89 -32.03 4.26
C PRO A 292 5.48 -31.61 4.71
N ASN A 293 4.51 -31.65 3.80
CA ASN A 293 3.08 -31.38 3.96
C ASN A 293 2.51 -29.97 3.69
N VAL A 294 3.24 -29.01 3.14
CA VAL A 294 2.60 -27.84 2.52
C VAL A 294 2.65 -28.02 1.00
N ALA A 295 1.83 -28.92 0.47
CA ALA A 295 1.68 -29.10 -0.97
C ALA A 295 1.02 -27.84 -1.56
N MET A 296 1.79 -26.99 -2.22
CA MET A 296 1.28 -26.00 -3.15
C MET A 296 0.65 -26.72 -4.36
N ARG A 297 -0.57 -27.17 -4.20
CA ARG A 297 -1.39 -27.62 -5.31
C ARG A 297 -2.16 -26.41 -5.85
N SER A 298 -2.28 -26.37 -7.17
CA SER A 298 -3.05 -25.39 -7.95
C SER A 298 -4.32 -24.92 -7.24
N TRP A 299 -4.54 -23.61 -7.19
CA TRP A 299 -5.69 -22.94 -6.59
C TRP A 299 -7.00 -23.45 -7.20
N PRO A 300 -7.98 -23.93 -6.40
CA PRO A 300 -9.30 -24.19 -6.93
C PRO A 300 -10.01 -22.87 -7.25
N ALA A 301 -10.59 -22.80 -8.45
CA ALA A 301 -11.42 -21.69 -8.89
C ALA A 301 -12.70 -21.62 -8.04
N GLY A 302 -12.81 -20.60 -7.19
CA GLY A 302 -14.05 -20.36 -6.42
C GLY A 302 -13.88 -19.18 -5.47
N SER A 303 -14.68 -18.16 -5.65
CA SER A 303 -14.95 -16.95 -4.83
C SER A 303 -13.83 -15.94 -4.52
N LEU A 304 -12.57 -16.32 -4.48
CA LEU A 304 -11.43 -15.38 -4.52
C LEU A 304 -10.79 -15.30 -5.91
N SER A 305 -11.42 -15.88 -6.93
CA SER A 305 -10.88 -16.03 -8.28
C SER A 305 -10.55 -14.73 -9.00
N ARG A 306 -11.08 -13.61 -8.54
CA ARG A 306 -10.74 -12.29 -9.12
C ARG A 306 -9.46 -11.70 -8.52
N TRP A 307 -9.19 -11.92 -7.22
CA TRP A 307 -8.02 -11.37 -6.53
C TRP A 307 -6.83 -12.33 -6.49
N SER A 308 -7.05 -13.65 -6.52
CA SER A 308 -5.99 -14.67 -6.52
C SER A 308 -5.17 -14.73 -7.81
N ARG A 309 -5.64 -14.11 -8.90
CA ARG A 309 -4.86 -13.97 -10.15
C ARG A 309 -3.77 -12.90 -10.08
N TRP A 310 -3.72 -12.13 -8.98
CA TRP A 310 -2.68 -11.13 -8.73
C TRP A 310 -1.42 -11.69 -8.06
N ALA A 311 -1.41 -12.96 -7.68
CA ALA A 311 -0.15 -13.67 -7.49
C ALA A 311 0.47 -13.89 -8.89
N TRP A 312 0.84 -12.81 -9.53
CA TRP A 312 1.69 -12.58 -10.70
C TRP A 312 1.46 -13.45 -11.95
N PRO A 313 1.42 -12.80 -13.14
CA PRO A 313 1.76 -13.50 -14.36
C PRO A 313 3.24 -13.90 -14.35
#